data_675f3f7b3f84ecf4a0ca700d215e9746
#
_entry.id   675f3f7b3f84ecf4a0ca700d215e9746
#
_cell.length_a   1.000
_cell.length_b   1.000
_cell.length_c   1.000
_cell.angle_alpha   90.00
_cell.angle_beta   90.00
_cell.angle_gamma   90.00
#
_symmetry.space_group_name_H-M   'P 1'
#
loop_
_entity.id
_entity.type
_entity.pdbx_description
1 polymer ?
#
loop_
_entity_poly.entity_id
_entity_poly.type
_entity_poly.pdbx_seq_one_letter_code
_entity_poly.pdbx_strand_id
1 'polypeptide(L)'
;EASTAPDEVSWIDAQAKGARLGRGILEDAELSERRLPSRAKPKSVPVNMGLFSNGLFTKGFNAGYLRRIPVNGRTSQKPMEDFFFPLDKVHGVTKLYGKAGFHQFQCVVGPDQTDALRKMMERIARSGLASPLVVLKRMGAGRAGMLSFPMEGYTLAVDFPNRDKARKLIAELEAMCVDAGGRLYLAKDSLASGETIKAMYPEWQDWVAEAAKADPEGALITDMVRRLELRSAT
;
A
#
# COMPACT_ATOMS: atom_id res chain seq x y z
N GLU A 1 23.52 -3.75 5.71
CA GLU A 1 23.92 -2.54 4.97
C GLU A 1 22.69 -1.99 4.27
N ALA A 2 22.51 -0.67 4.28
CA ALA A 2 21.46 -0.04 3.49
C ALA A 2 21.87 -0.09 2.01
N SER A 3 20.93 -0.47 1.13
CA SER A 3 21.17 -0.39 -0.31
C SER A 3 21.42 1.06 -0.73
N THR A 4 22.29 1.25 -1.68
CA THR A 4 22.57 2.56 -2.32
C THR A 4 21.93 2.63 -3.72
N ALA A 5 21.18 1.60 -4.12
CA ALA A 5 20.51 1.57 -5.42
C ALA A 5 19.43 2.65 -5.52
N PRO A 6 19.23 3.24 -6.70
CA PRO A 6 18.25 4.31 -6.90
C PRO A 6 16.80 3.84 -6.76
N ASP A 7 16.53 2.56 -7.02
CA ASP A 7 15.20 1.97 -7.00
C ASP A 7 15.14 0.76 -6.08
N GLU A 8 14.24 0.82 -5.08
CA GLU A 8 14.03 -0.25 -4.12
C GLU A 8 12.55 -0.61 -4.02
N VAL A 9 12.24 -1.90 -4.03
CA VAL A 9 10.91 -2.44 -3.77
C VAL A 9 11.03 -3.61 -2.82
N SER A 10 10.21 -3.64 -1.75
CA SER A 10 10.18 -4.80 -0.87
C SER A 10 8.79 -5.43 -0.80
N TRP A 11 8.77 -6.75 -0.85
CA TRP A 11 7.64 -7.58 -0.49
C TRP A 11 7.83 -8.10 0.93
N ILE A 12 6.80 -7.99 1.76
CA ILE A 12 6.83 -8.38 3.17
C ILE A 12 5.83 -9.50 3.44
N ASP A 13 6.25 -10.51 4.20
CA ASP A 13 5.34 -11.50 4.79
C ASP A 13 4.64 -10.91 6.01
N ALA A 14 3.50 -10.25 5.77
CA ALA A 14 2.73 -9.61 6.85
C ALA A 14 2.08 -10.60 7.84
N GLN A 15 2.20 -11.91 7.65
CA GLN A 15 1.78 -12.91 8.63
C GLN A 15 2.92 -13.43 9.51
N ALA A 16 4.15 -13.01 9.25
CA ALA A 16 5.31 -13.35 10.07
C ALA A 16 5.25 -12.65 11.44
N LYS A 17 5.59 -13.38 12.50
CA LYS A 17 5.48 -12.93 13.90
C LYS A 17 6.81 -13.10 14.65
N GLY A 18 6.96 -12.38 15.77
CA GLY A 18 8.12 -12.47 16.65
C GLY A 18 9.42 -12.15 15.92
N ALA A 19 10.46 -12.96 16.08
CA ALA A 19 11.77 -12.76 15.44
C ALA A 19 11.74 -12.74 13.90
N ARG A 20 10.64 -13.19 13.29
CA ARG A 20 10.44 -13.18 11.83
C ARG A 20 9.61 -12.00 11.33
N LEU A 21 9.17 -11.11 12.21
CA LEU A 21 8.43 -9.91 11.81
C LEU A 21 9.25 -9.10 10.81
N GLY A 22 8.62 -8.64 9.74
CA GLY A 22 9.28 -7.87 8.68
C GLY A 22 10.13 -8.69 7.72
N ARG A 23 10.18 -10.04 7.84
CA ARG A 23 10.86 -10.85 6.83
C ARG A 23 10.21 -10.65 5.47
N GLY A 24 11.02 -10.58 4.43
CA GLY A 24 10.53 -10.32 3.09
C GLY A 24 11.60 -10.53 2.04
N ILE A 25 11.34 -10.02 0.85
CA ILE A 25 12.28 -9.94 -0.25
C ILE A 25 12.47 -8.46 -0.57
N LEU A 26 13.70 -8.00 -0.47
CA LEU A 26 14.10 -6.68 -0.96
C LEU A 26 14.66 -6.88 -2.37
N GLU A 27 14.14 -6.12 -3.31
CA GLU A 27 14.66 -6.02 -4.66
C GLU A 27 15.20 -4.59 -4.84
N ASP A 28 16.47 -4.47 -5.12
CA ASP A 28 17.13 -3.25 -5.52
C ASP A 28 17.48 -3.31 -7.01
N ALA A 29 17.46 -2.18 -7.69
CA ALA A 29 17.67 -2.15 -9.12
C ALA A 29 18.45 -0.91 -9.56
N GLU A 30 19.26 -1.12 -10.60
CA GLU A 30 19.93 -0.09 -11.35
C GLU A 30 19.56 -0.20 -12.82
N LEU A 31 19.54 0.94 -13.51
CA LEU A 31 19.30 0.96 -14.95
C LEU A 31 20.46 0.32 -15.70
N SER A 32 20.13 -0.58 -16.62
CA SER A 32 21.09 -1.21 -17.53
C SER A 32 20.91 -0.66 -18.94
N GLU A 33 22.00 -0.48 -19.66
CA GLU A 33 21.98 -0.09 -21.08
C GLU A 33 21.33 -1.17 -21.98
N ARG A 34 21.30 -2.41 -21.50
CA ARG A 34 20.71 -3.52 -22.24
C ARG A 34 19.19 -3.48 -22.20
N ARG A 35 18.58 -3.23 -23.33
CA ARG A 35 17.12 -3.29 -23.49
C ARG A 35 16.67 -4.76 -23.59
N LEU A 36 15.78 -5.14 -22.69
CA LEU A 36 15.10 -6.44 -22.71
C LEU A 36 13.63 -6.22 -23.09
N PRO A 37 13.12 -6.89 -24.14
CA PRO A 37 11.70 -6.83 -24.45
C PRO A 37 10.90 -7.51 -23.33
N SER A 38 9.75 -6.95 -22.98
CA SER A 38 8.82 -7.64 -22.08
C SER A 38 8.33 -8.92 -22.77
N ARG A 39 8.67 -10.08 -22.19
CA ARG A 39 8.35 -11.40 -22.75
C ARG A 39 7.11 -12.03 -22.13
N ALA A 40 6.61 -11.47 -21.06
CA ALA A 40 5.54 -12.10 -20.34
C ALA A 40 4.19 -11.84 -21.00
N LYS A 41 3.56 -12.90 -21.50
CA LYS A 41 2.15 -12.85 -21.89
C LYS A 41 1.30 -12.62 -20.64
N PRO A 42 0.31 -11.71 -20.70
CA PRO A 42 -0.61 -11.51 -19.59
C PRO A 42 -1.31 -12.82 -19.21
N LYS A 43 -1.38 -13.10 -17.93
CA LYS A 43 -2.16 -14.22 -17.38
C LYS A 43 -3.50 -13.68 -16.90
N SER A 44 -4.56 -14.45 -17.04
CA SER A 44 -5.88 -14.06 -16.55
C SER A 44 -6.33 -14.94 -15.41
N VAL A 45 -6.91 -14.35 -14.39
CA VAL A 45 -7.64 -15.06 -13.34
C VAL A 45 -9.07 -15.31 -13.86
N PRO A 46 -9.43 -16.55 -14.19
CA PRO A 46 -10.67 -16.80 -14.95
C PRO A 46 -11.94 -16.59 -14.10
N VAL A 47 -11.89 -16.96 -12.81
CA VAL A 47 -13.05 -16.97 -11.91
C VAL A 47 -12.72 -16.34 -10.57
N ASN A 48 -13.76 -15.99 -9.79
CA ASN A 48 -13.58 -15.50 -8.43
C ASN A 48 -13.14 -16.63 -7.51
N MET A 49 -11.87 -16.65 -7.14
CA MET A 49 -11.26 -17.75 -6.38
C MET A 49 -11.27 -17.52 -4.87
N GLY A 50 -11.23 -16.25 -4.42
CA GLY A 50 -11.19 -15.91 -3.01
C GLY A 50 -9.93 -16.41 -2.26
N LEU A 51 -8.88 -16.80 -2.98
CA LEU A 51 -7.66 -17.39 -2.39
C LEU A 51 -6.97 -16.44 -1.42
N PHE A 52 -6.85 -15.16 -1.78
CA PHE A 52 -6.21 -14.15 -0.96
C PHE A 52 -7.03 -13.76 0.28
N SER A 53 -8.27 -14.22 0.33
CA SER A 53 -9.14 -14.10 1.51
C SER A 53 -8.99 -15.27 2.50
N ASN A 54 -8.13 -16.25 2.20
CA ASN A 54 -7.89 -17.44 3.00
C ASN A 54 -6.50 -17.35 3.66
N GLY A 55 -6.47 -17.23 4.99
CA GLY A 55 -5.22 -17.07 5.75
C GLY A 55 -4.27 -18.29 5.66
N LEU A 56 -4.80 -19.51 5.49
CA LEU A 56 -3.96 -20.70 5.32
C LEU A 56 -3.31 -20.71 3.94
N PHE A 57 -4.07 -20.36 2.90
CA PHE A 57 -3.52 -20.18 1.56
C PHE A 57 -2.42 -19.11 1.56
N THR A 58 -2.70 -17.95 2.21
CA THR A 58 -1.71 -16.86 2.31
C THR A 58 -0.41 -17.31 2.97
N LYS A 59 -0.48 -18.10 4.05
CA LYS A 59 0.72 -18.65 4.70
C LYS A 59 1.51 -19.57 3.77
N GLY A 60 0.84 -20.45 3.06
CA GLY A 60 1.46 -21.36 2.09
C GLY A 60 2.12 -20.58 0.95
N PHE A 61 1.39 -19.62 0.39
CA PHE A 61 1.88 -18.72 -0.66
C PHE A 61 3.14 -17.96 -0.19
N ASN A 62 3.07 -17.28 0.96
CA ASN A 62 4.19 -16.51 1.50
C ASN A 62 5.43 -17.38 1.73
N ALA A 63 5.24 -18.60 2.24
CA ALA A 63 6.34 -19.54 2.43
C ALA A 63 6.99 -19.97 1.11
N GLY A 64 6.20 -20.22 0.08
CA GLY A 64 6.69 -20.55 -1.27
C GLY A 64 7.36 -19.36 -1.93
N TYR A 65 6.73 -18.19 -1.83
CA TYR A 65 7.23 -16.96 -2.44
C TYR A 65 8.58 -16.53 -1.88
N LEU A 66 8.75 -16.63 -0.54
CA LEU A 66 10.03 -16.33 0.11
C LEU A 66 11.16 -17.27 -0.36
N ARG A 67 10.84 -18.56 -0.52
CA ARG A 67 11.84 -19.59 -0.93
C ARG A 67 12.26 -19.47 -2.38
N ARG A 68 11.59 -18.70 -3.23
CA ARG A 68 11.99 -18.51 -4.63
C ARG A 68 13.32 -17.78 -4.80
N ILE A 69 13.76 -17.06 -3.76
CA ILE A 69 15.03 -16.34 -3.74
C ILE A 69 15.97 -17.07 -2.79
N PRO A 70 17.19 -17.43 -3.24
CA PRO A 70 18.22 -17.99 -2.37
C PRO A 70 18.59 -17.04 -1.25
N VAL A 71 19.07 -17.58 -0.11
CA VAL A 71 19.47 -16.77 1.06
C VAL A 71 20.56 -15.73 0.69
N ASN A 72 21.44 -16.08 -0.22
CA ASN A 72 22.51 -15.20 -0.72
C ASN A 72 22.05 -14.21 -1.80
N GLY A 73 20.74 -14.12 -2.03
CA GLY A 73 20.19 -13.27 -3.08
C GLY A 73 20.35 -13.81 -4.49
N ARG A 74 19.91 -13.06 -5.47
CA ARG A 74 20.06 -13.37 -6.89
C ARG A 74 20.05 -12.09 -7.71
N THR A 75 21.06 -11.86 -8.52
CA THR A 75 21.07 -10.79 -9.52
C THR A 75 20.49 -11.29 -10.84
N SER A 76 19.65 -10.49 -11.48
CA SER A 76 19.07 -10.79 -12.78
C SER A 76 18.72 -9.51 -13.52
N GLN A 77 18.71 -9.56 -14.84
CA GLN A 77 18.19 -8.46 -15.66
C GLN A 77 16.72 -8.74 -16.01
N LYS A 78 15.87 -7.73 -15.88
CA LYS A 78 14.45 -7.80 -16.26
C LYS A 78 14.00 -6.50 -16.94
N PRO A 79 12.94 -6.52 -17.77
CA PRO A 79 12.36 -5.30 -18.29
C PRO A 79 11.93 -4.37 -17.17
N MET A 80 12.02 -3.06 -17.40
CA MET A 80 11.64 -2.04 -16.41
C MET A 80 10.16 -2.19 -15.96
N GLU A 81 9.27 -2.49 -16.90
CA GLU A 81 7.85 -2.73 -16.62
C GLU A 81 7.64 -3.92 -15.67
N ASP A 82 8.49 -4.93 -15.75
CA ASP A 82 8.42 -6.11 -14.89
C ASP A 82 8.85 -5.83 -13.45
N PHE A 83 9.69 -4.81 -13.28
CA PHE A 83 10.14 -4.37 -11.96
C PHE A 83 9.11 -3.44 -11.30
N PHE A 84 8.67 -2.39 -12.02
CA PHE A 84 7.76 -1.39 -11.45
C PHE A 84 6.29 -1.82 -11.41
N PHE A 85 5.85 -2.63 -12.42
CA PHE A 85 4.45 -3.00 -12.59
C PHE A 85 4.23 -4.53 -12.64
N PRO A 86 4.67 -5.28 -11.61
CA PRO A 86 4.64 -6.75 -11.65
C PRO A 86 3.23 -7.33 -11.76
N LEU A 87 2.20 -6.59 -11.32
CA LEU A 87 0.80 -7.02 -11.35
C LEU A 87 0.08 -6.71 -12.67
N ASP A 88 0.59 -5.82 -13.51
CA ASP A 88 -0.04 -5.46 -14.80
C ASP A 88 -0.11 -6.65 -15.76
N LYS A 89 0.71 -7.68 -15.52
CA LYS A 89 0.68 -8.95 -16.24
C LYS A 89 -0.41 -9.92 -15.79
N VAL A 90 -1.18 -9.56 -14.75
CA VAL A 90 -2.22 -10.42 -14.22
C VAL A 90 -3.59 -9.75 -14.36
N HIS A 91 -4.29 -10.07 -15.45
CA HIS A 91 -5.64 -9.58 -15.63
C HIS A 91 -6.60 -10.19 -14.62
N GLY A 92 -7.45 -9.35 -14.02
CA GLY A 92 -8.45 -9.79 -13.06
C GLY A 92 -7.86 -10.24 -11.72
N VAL A 93 -6.72 -9.67 -11.29
CA VAL A 93 -6.10 -9.94 -9.99
C VAL A 93 -7.09 -9.78 -8.82
N THR A 94 -8.06 -8.87 -8.93
CA THR A 94 -9.11 -8.65 -7.93
C THR A 94 -9.98 -9.88 -7.68
N LYS A 95 -10.13 -10.77 -8.66
CA LYS A 95 -10.85 -12.04 -8.52
C LYS A 95 -10.20 -12.99 -7.50
N LEU A 96 -8.92 -12.79 -7.17
CA LEU A 96 -8.22 -13.54 -6.13
C LEU A 96 -8.77 -13.25 -4.72
N TYR A 97 -9.43 -12.10 -4.53
CA TYR A 97 -10.09 -11.73 -3.29
C TYR A 97 -11.54 -12.24 -3.19
N GLY A 98 -12.09 -12.74 -4.29
CA GLY A 98 -13.48 -13.20 -4.40
C GLY A 98 -14.47 -12.06 -4.66
N LYS A 99 -15.77 -12.37 -4.62
CA LYS A 99 -16.84 -11.42 -4.97
C LYS A 99 -16.95 -10.21 -4.03
N ALA A 100 -16.58 -10.38 -2.77
CA ALA A 100 -16.64 -9.29 -1.79
C ALA A 100 -15.57 -8.22 -2.01
N GLY A 101 -14.50 -8.54 -2.77
CA GLY A 101 -13.39 -7.62 -2.99
C GLY A 101 -12.48 -7.45 -1.78
N PHE A 102 -11.79 -6.32 -1.74
CA PHE A 102 -10.81 -6.02 -0.71
C PHE A 102 -10.72 -4.51 -0.45
N HIS A 103 -10.13 -4.15 0.67
CA HIS A 103 -9.67 -2.81 0.99
C HIS A 103 -8.14 -2.80 0.97
N GLN A 104 -7.56 -1.75 0.41
CA GLN A 104 -6.13 -1.52 0.51
C GLN A 104 -5.87 -0.43 1.56
N PHE A 105 -5.15 -0.79 2.61
CA PHE A 105 -4.62 0.17 3.56
C PHE A 105 -3.23 0.58 3.10
N GLN A 106 -2.99 1.86 2.92
CA GLN A 106 -1.64 2.37 2.65
C GLN A 106 -1.40 3.64 3.47
N CYS A 107 -0.36 3.59 4.30
CA CYS A 107 0.08 4.72 5.10
C CYS A 107 1.55 5.04 4.83
N VAL A 108 1.96 6.23 5.24
CA VAL A 108 3.36 6.64 5.39
C VAL A 108 3.56 7.21 6.78
N VAL A 109 4.68 6.89 7.41
CA VAL A 109 5.11 7.44 8.70
C VAL A 109 6.53 7.97 8.59
N GLY A 110 6.88 8.96 9.41
CA GLY A 110 8.20 9.57 9.41
C GLY A 110 9.35 8.59 9.72
N PRO A 111 10.59 8.94 9.37
CA PRO A 111 11.75 8.06 9.55
C PRO A 111 12.05 7.75 11.01
N ASP A 112 11.64 8.61 11.93
CA ASP A 112 11.73 8.48 13.39
C ASP A 112 10.60 7.62 14.00
N GLN A 113 9.56 7.26 13.21
CA GLN A 113 8.39 6.53 13.64
C GLN A 113 8.46 5.02 13.34
N THR A 114 9.66 4.45 13.29
CA THR A 114 9.86 3.01 13.01
C THR A 114 9.21 2.09 14.05
N ASP A 115 9.11 2.53 15.31
CA ASP A 115 8.43 1.78 16.37
C ASP A 115 6.91 1.74 16.15
N ALA A 116 6.31 2.83 15.69
CA ALA A 116 4.89 2.86 15.32
C ALA A 116 4.63 1.91 14.14
N LEU A 117 5.46 1.97 13.10
CA LEU A 117 5.39 1.07 11.96
C LEU A 117 5.50 -0.40 12.39
N ARG A 118 6.44 -0.72 13.27
CA ARG A 118 6.62 -2.07 13.83
C ARG A 118 5.36 -2.54 14.56
N LYS A 119 4.77 -1.70 15.42
CA LYS A 119 3.51 -2.01 16.13
C LYS A 119 2.36 -2.27 15.16
N MET A 120 2.23 -1.46 14.09
CA MET A 120 1.24 -1.71 13.03
C MET A 120 1.46 -3.07 12.37
N MET A 121 2.69 -3.41 11.99
CA MET A 121 3.03 -4.70 11.39
C MET A 121 2.73 -5.86 12.35
N GLU A 122 3.03 -5.74 13.64
CA GLU A 122 2.67 -6.73 14.66
C GLU A 122 1.15 -6.91 14.76
N ARG A 123 0.41 -5.80 14.76
CA ARG A 123 -1.06 -5.83 14.81
C ARG A 123 -1.66 -6.52 13.60
N ILE A 124 -1.13 -6.23 12.40
CA ILE A 124 -1.50 -6.87 11.14
C ILE A 124 -1.20 -8.37 11.21
N ALA A 125 0.00 -8.75 11.62
CA ALA A 125 0.42 -10.15 11.72
C ALA A 125 -0.42 -10.97 12.70
N ARG A 126 -0.81 -10.37 13.83
CA ARG A 126 -1.70 -11.01 14.82
C ARG A 126 -3.10 -11.23 14.28
N SER A 127 -3.60 -10.35 13.42
CA SER A 127 -4.94 -10.47 12.83
C SER A 127 -5.08 -11.67 11.90
N GLY A 128 -4.01 -12.03 11.20
CA GLY A 128 -4.02 -13.07 10.16
C GLY A 128 -4.87 -12.71 8.92
N LEU A 129 -5.26 -11.45 8.76
CA LEU A 129 -6.17 -10.98 7.70
C LEU A 129 -5.45 -10.47 6.45
N ALA A 130 -4.17 -10.11 6.56
CA ALA A 130 -3.41 -9.58 5.43
C ALA A 130 -3.33 -10.59 4.27
N SER A 131 -3.54 -10.09 3.06
CA SER A 131 -3.31 -10.86 1.82
C SER A 131 -1.80 -11.05 1.56
N PRO A 132 -1.42 -11.82 0.53
CA PRO A 132 -0.01 -11.94 0.13
C PRO A 132 0.58 -10.64 -0.44
N LEU A 133 -0.26 -9.68 -0.85
CA LEU A 133 0.21 -8.43 -1.45
C LEU A 133 0.47 -7.38 -0.38
N VAL A 134 1.73 -7.34 0.08
CA VAL A 134 2.20 -6.38 1.08
C VAL A 134 3.52 -5.80 0.65
N VAL A 135 3.59 -4.48 0.65
CA VAL A 135 4.75 -3.72 0.18
C VAL A 135 5.18 -2.75 1.26
N LEU A 136 6.47 -2.71 1.52
CA LEU A 136 7.12 -1.68 2.33
C LEU A 136 8.14 -0.96 1.46
N LYS A 137 8.12 0.38 1.47
CA LYS A 137 9.08 1.20 0.71
C LYS A 137 9.59 2.33 1.60
N ARG A 138 10.82 2.75 1.35
CA ARG A 138 11.33 4.03 1.83
C ARG A 138 10.97 5.12 0.84
N MET A 139 10.53 6.26 1.34
CA MET A 139 10.24 7.46 0.55
C MET A 139 11.20 8.57 0.96
N GLY A 140 11.71 9.30 -0.03
CA GLY A 140 12.53 10.48 0.19
C GLY A 140 11.69 11.72 0.53
N ALA A 141 12.39 12.81 0.83
CA ALA A 141 11.78 14.13 0.98
C ALA A 141 11.10 14.55 -0.33
N GLY A 142 9.96 15.16 -0.23
CA GLY A 142 9.25 15.72 -1.38
C GLY A 142 7.75 15.74 -1.15
N ARG A 143 7.15 16.80 -1.71
CA ARG A 143 5.72 17.01 -1.65
C ARG A 143 5.27 17.86 -2.83
N ALA A 144 4.25 17.42 -3.56
CA ALA A 144 3.81 18.10 -4.77
C ALA A 144 2.59 19.01 -4.55
N GLY A 145 1.82 18.86 -3.48
CA GLY A 145 0.62 19.64 -3.22
C GLY A 145 0.01 19.42 -1.84
N MET A 146 -1.03 20.18 -1.50
CA MET A 146 -1.65 20.26 -0.18
C MET A 146 -2.18 18.92 0.34
N LEU A 147 -2.80 18.12 -0.55
CA LEU A 147 -3.28 16.76 -0.23
C LEU A 147 -2.35 15.67 -0.76
N SER A 148 -1.07 16.01 -0.96
CA SER A 148 -0.08 15.05 -1.47
C SER A 148 0.31 14.03 -0.40
N PHE A 149 0.24 12.74 -0.77
CA PHE A 149 0.57 11.64 0.11
C PHE A 149 2.06 11.54 0.46
N PRO A 150 3.01 11.71 -0.50
CA PRO A 150 4.42 11.52 -0.22
C PRO A 150 4.93 12.43 0.91
N MET A 151 5.67 11.82 1.83
CA MET A 151 6.50 12.46 2.84
C MET A 151 7.71 11.58 3.10
N GLU A 152 8.80 12.15 3.59
CA GLU A 152 9.98 11.38 3.96
C GLU A 152 9.63 10.34 5.02
N GLY A 153 10.06 9.08 4.84
CA GLY A 153 9.76 8.01 5.78
C GLY A 153 9.51 6.65 5.13
N TYR A 154 8.66 5.87 5.76
CA TYR A 154 8.32 4.51 5.34
C TYR A 154 6.85 4.39 5.00
N THR A 155 6.54 3.90 3.80
CA THR A 155 5.17 3.59 3.38
C THR A 155 4.92 2.11 3.41
N LEU A 156 3.82 1.73 4.07
CA LEU A 156 3.32 0.35 4.17
C LEU A 156 1.99 0.24 3.44
N ALA A 157 1.93 -0.64 2.44
CA ALA A 157 0.71 -0.97 1.72
C ALA A 157 0.31 -2.42 1.98
N VAL A 158 -0.93 -2.65 2.39
CA VAL A 158 -1.47 -3.97 2.74
C VAL A 158 -2.89 -4.11 2.22
N ASP A 159 -3.14 -5.21 1.53
CA ASP A 159 -4.49 -5.55 1.10
C ASP A 159 -5.17 -6.45 2.13
N PHE A 160 -6.41 -6.14 2.46
CA PHE A 160 -7.27 -6.91 3.36
C PHE A 160 -8.56 -7.32 2.67
N PRO A 161 -9.03 -8.57 2.82
CA PRO A 161 -10.33 -8.96 2.27
C PRO A 161 -11.44 -8.13 2.88
N ASN A 162 -12.44 -7.75 2.08
CA ASN A 162 -13.58 -6.94 2.54
C ASN A 162 -14.47 -7.74 3.51
N ARG A 163 -14.20 -7.59 4.81
CA ARG A 163 -14.90 -8.24 5.93
C ARG A 163 -14.95 -7.29 7.13
N ASP A 164 -15.92 -7.44 8.01
CA ASP A 164 -16.06 -6.60 9.20
C ASP A 164 -14.81 -6.58 10.09
N LYS A 165 -14.17 -7.74 10.27
CA LYS A 165 -12.93 -7.83 11.04
C LYS A 165 -11.79 -7.03 10.39
N ALA A 166 -11.73 -6.98 9.07
CA ALA A 166 -10.73 -6.21 8.35
C ALA A 166 -11.01 -4.71 8.46
N ARG A 167 -12.27 -4.29 8.32
CA ARG A 167 -12.67 -2.88 8.52
C ARG A 167 -12.33 -2.37 9.92
N LYS A 168 -12.58 -3.18 10.97
CA LYS A 168 -12.18 -2.83 12.35
C LYS A 168 -10.67 -2.70 12.50
N LEU A 169 -9.91 -3.63 11.91
CA LEU A 169 -8.44 -3.57 11.93
C LEU A 169 -7.93 -2.32 11.21
N ILE A 170 -8.49 -1.99 10.05
CA ILE A 170 -8.09 -0.80 9.29
C ILE A 170 -8.33 0.46 10.12
N ALA A 171 -9.47 0.60 10.79
CA ALA A 171 -9.74 1.73 11.69
C ALA A 171 -8.71 1.84 12.83
N GLU A 172 -8.30 0.70 13.41
CA GLU A 172 -7.22 0.69 14.42
C GLU A 172 -5.88 1.16 13.83
N LEU A 173 -5.54 0.70 12.61
CA LEU A 173 -4.30 1.11 11.93
C LEU A 173 -4.32 2.58 11.52
N GLU A 174 -5.48 3.11 11.15
CA GLU A 174 -5.70 4.54 10.86
C GLU A 174 -5.41 5.39 12.11
N ALA A 175 -5.97 5.01 13.26
CA ALA A 175 -5.70 5.69 14.52
C ALA A 175 -4.19 5.64 14.88
N MET A 176 -3.55 4.48 14.75
CA MET A 176 -2.10 4.35 14.97
C MET A 176 -1.29 5.23 14.01
N CYS A 177 -1.76 5.41 12.78
CA CYS A 177 -1.11 6.28 11.79
C CYS A 177 -1.26 7.76 12.17
N VAL A 178 -2.44 8.19 12.65
CA VAL A 178 -2.65 9.55 13.17
C VAL A 178 -1.72 9.83 14.34
N ASP A 179 -1.68 8.93 15.32
CA ASP A 179 -0.83 9.06 16.52
C ASP A 179 0.66 9.17 16.18
N ALA A 180 1.08 8.55 15.08
CA ALA A 180 2.44 8.63 14.56
C ALA A 180 2.71 9.87 13.66
N GLY A 181 1.76 10.80 13.53
CA GLY A 181 1.88 11.93 12.60
C GLY A 181 2.00 11.52 11.13
N GLY A 182 1.51 10.33 10.79
CA GLY A 182 1.56 9.77 9.46
C GLY A 182 0.39 10.20 8.59
N ARG A 183 0.33 9.64 7.38
CA ARG A 183 -0.72 9.91 6.39
C ARG A 183 -1.23 8.66 5.73
N LEU A 184 -2.52 8.64 5.41
CA LEU A 184 -3.14 7.64 4.52
C LEU A 184 -3.04 8.09 3.07
N TYR A 185 -2.91 7.14 2.15
CA TYR A 185 -2.92 7.43 0.73
C TYR A 185 -4.36 7.52 0.21
N LEU A 186 -4.83 8.74 -0.06
CA LEU A 186 -6.21 9.03 -0.48
C LEU A 186 -6.65 8.21 -1.71
N ALA A 187 -5.74 7.96 -2.67
CA ALA A 187 -6.06 7.16 -3.85
C ALA A 187 -6.31 5.66 -3.54
N LYS A 188 -6.02 5.20 -2.33
CA LYS A 188 -6.24 3.83 -1.86
C LYS A 188 -7.28 3.75 -0.75
N ASP A 189 -7.56 4.88 -0.12
CA ASP A 189 -8.51 4.94 0.98
C ASP A 189 -9.96 4.73 0.52
N SER A 190 -10.68 3.97 1.31
CA SER A 190 -12.10 3.69 1.11
C SER A 190 -12.92 3.70 2.40
N LEU A 191 -12.29 3.88 3.55
CA LEU A 191 -12.92 3.68 4.87
C LEU A 191 -12.71 4.86 5.83
N ALA A 192 -11.62 5.62 5.70
CA ALA A 192 -11.29 6.69 6.61
C ALA A 192 -12.40 7.76 6.71
N SER A 193 -12.58 8.31 7.89
CA SER A 193 -13.48 9.43 8.11
C SER A 193 -12.86 10.75 7.64
N GLY A 194 -13.71 11.75 7.41
CA GLY A 194 -13.25 13.10 7.11
C GLY A 194 -12.40 13.68 8.24
N GLU A 195 -12.75 13.41 9.50
CA GLU A 195 -11.97 13.83 10.66
C GLU A 195 -10.55 13.25 10.64
N THR A 196 -10.42 11.93 10.41
CA THR A 196 -9.13 11.26 10.29
C THR A 196 -8.26 11.90 9.20
N ILE A 197 -8.81 12.15 8.02
CA ILE A 197 -8.06 12.73 6.90
C ILE A 197 -7.68 14.19 7.17
N LYS A 198 -8.56 14.98 7.75
CA LYS A 198 -8.27 16.37 8.14
C LYS A 198 -7.14 16.45 9.17
N ALA A 199 -7.07 15.52 10.11
CA ALA A 199 -5.96 15.43 11.06
C ALA A 199 -4.62 15.08 10.38
N MET A 200 -4.63 14.27 9.32
CA MET A 200 -3.43 13.84 8.60
C MET A 200 -2.93 14.85 7.56
N TYR A 201 -3.80 15.72 7.10
CA TYR A 201 -3.52 16.70 6.04
C TYR A 201 -3.84 18.11 6.51
N PRO A 202 -2.96 18.75 7.30
CA PRO A 202 -3.24 20.05 7.94
C PRO A 202 -3.56 21.18 6.95
N GLU A 203 -3.09 21.08 5.69
CA GLU A 203 -3.36 22.08 4.65
C GLU A 203 -4.66 21.79 3.86
N TRP A 204 -5.53 20.91 4.38
CA TRP A 204 -6.80 20.63 3.71
C TRP A 204 -7.69 21.86 3.52
N GLN A 205 -7.63 22.84 4.45
CA GLN A 205 -8.38 24.11 4.36
C GLN A 205 -7.87 24.98 3.20
N ASP A 206 -6.56 25.04 3.01
CA ASP A 206 -5.96 25.77 1.89
C ASP A 206 -6.37 25.12 0.56
N TRP A 207 -6.39 23.77 0.52
CA TRP A 207 -6.91 23.06 -0.64
C TRP A 207 -8.39 23.40 -0.91
N VAL A 208 -9.23 23.49 0.12
CA VAL A 208 -10.65 23.88 -0.02
C VAL A 208 -10.77 25.28 -0.58
N ALA A 209 -9.95 26.22 -0.11
CA ALA A 209 -9.96 27.60 -0.56
C ALA A 209 -9.58 27.70 -2.07
N GLU A 210 -8.53 26.98 -2.48
CA GLU A 210 -8.13 26.95 -3.91
C GLU A 210 -9.17 26.22 -4.78
N ALA A 211 -9.73 25.11 -4.29
CA ALA A 211 -10.80 24.40 -4.99
C ALA A 211 -12.06 25.28 -5.19
N ALA A 212 -12.40 26.11 -4.20
CA ALA A 212 -13.55 27.03 -4.29
C ALA A 212 -13.32 28.15 -5.33
N LYS A 213 -12.06 28.60 -5.49
CA LYS A 213 -11.74 29.59 -6.55
C LYS A 213 -11.85 28.96 -7.95
N ALA A 214 -11.39 27.71 -8.10
CA ALA A 214 -11.41 27.02 -9.38
C ALA A 214 -12.80 26.51 -9.78
N ASP A 215 -13.65 26.19 -8.83
CA ASP A 215 -14.97 25.60 -9.01
C ASP A 215 -15.95 26.21 -7.97
N PRO A 216 -16.34 27.48 -8.12
CA PRO A 216 -17.16 28.19 -7.15
C PRO A 216 -18.56 27.59 -6.98
N GLU A 217 -19.10 27.00 -8.04
CA GLU A 217 -20.44 26.38 -8.03
C GLU A 217 -20.43 24.93 -7.50
N GLY A 218 -19.26 24.35 -7.21
CA GLY A 218 -19.17 22.98 -6.71
C GLY A 218 -19.56 21.89 -7.71
N ALA A 219 -19.40 22.16 -9.01
CA ALA A 219 -19.74 21.22 -10.08
C ALA A 219 -18.85 19.96 -10.09
N LEU A 220 -17.60 20.08 -9.63
CA LEU A 220 -16.60 19.02 -9.62
C LEU A 220 -16.43 18.33 -8.24
N ILE A 221 -17.51 18.15 -7.51
CA ILE A 221 -17.47 17.46 -6.21
C ILE A 221 -17.55 15.96 -6.42
N THR A 222 -16.45 15.26 -6.16
CA THR A 222 -16.35 13.79 -6.25
C THR A 222 -16.99 13.10 -5.02
N ASP A 223 -17.30 11.80 -5.15
CA ASP A 223 -17.81 11.01 -4.04
C ASP A 223 -16.82 10.94 -2.87
N MET A 224 -15.51 10.93 -3.15
CA MET A 224 -14.48 11.00 -2.11
C MET A 224 -14.54 12.32 -1.34
N VAL A 225 -14.69 13.45 -2.02
CA VAL A 225 -14.80 14.77 -1.39
C VAL A 225 -16.05 14.84 -0.50
N ARG A 226 -17.19 14.28 -0.97
CA ARG A 226 -18.43 14.17 -0.16
C ARG A 226 -18.24 13.27 1.06
N ARG A 227 -17.70 12.07 0.87
CA ARG A 227 -17.48 11.11 1.96
C ARG A 227 -16.55 11.64 3.04
N LEU A 228 -15.49 12.34 2.64
CA LEU A 228 -14.52 12.92 3.57
C LEU A 228 -14.92 14.30 4.10
N GLU A 229 -16.08 14.79 3.68
CA GLU A 229 -16.60 16.11 4.09
C GLU A 229 -15.58 17.24 3.93
N LEU A 230 -14.77 17.17 2.86
CA LEU A 230 -13.73 18.17 2.60
C LEU A 230 -14.33 19.46 2.07
N ARG A 231 -15.41 19.36 1.29
CA ARG A 231 -16.10 20.49 0.69
C ARG A 231 -17.57 20.15 0.48
N SER A 232 -18.47 21.07 0.82
CA SER A 232 -19.90 20.96 0.51
C SER A 232 -20.19 21.47 -0.90
N ALA A 233 -21.24 20.97 -1.55
CA ALA A 233 -21.87 21.68 -2.62
C ALA A 233 -22.55 22.94 -2.03
N THR A 234 -22.36 24.07 -2.66
CA THR A 234 -23.10 25.30 -2.34
C THR A 234 -24.55 25.20 -2.78
#